data_fd728eed870d42130dbf986dfa16ba9e
#
_entry.id   fd728eed870d42130dbf986dfa16ba9e
#
_cell.length_a   1.000
_cell.length_b   1.000
_cell.length_c   1.000
_cell.angle_alpha   90.00
_cell.angle_beta   90.00
_cell.angle_gamma   90.00
#
_symmetry.space_group_name_H-M   'P 1'
#
loop_
_entity.id
_entity.type
_entity.pdbx_description
1 polymer ?
#
loop_
_entity_poly.entity_id
_entity_poly.type
_entity_poly.pdbx_seq_one_letter_code
_entity_poly.pdbx_strand_id
1 'polypeptide(L)'
;MELAKTLKNKNIKVIEIPKWGSFLRKQWEENFANHLTYDEKKSIFLNDSCGYLWHLFSYKKRTCLQGEEANKAFNNIPKVSCYVFYQRTNDALIVESASSFSVDDLNEESDIYIVDKEFNWTYIKTHEEGYLGPYFSMRH
;
A
#
# COMPACT_ATOMS: atom_id res chain seq x y z
N MET A 1 -7.62 6.65 15.07
CA MET A 1 -7.50 6.26 13.69
C MET A 1 -8.63 5.33 13.31
N GLU A 2 -9.41 5.71 12.31
CA GLU A 2 -10.63 4.96 11.96
C GLU A 2 -10.34 3.54 11.49
N LEU A 3 -9.33 3.35 10.66
CA LEU A 3 -8.99 2.01 10.18
C LEU A 3 -8.61 1.09 11.34
N ALA A 4 -7.84 1.59 12.30
CA ALA A 4 -7.46 0.80 13.46
C ALA A 4 -8.71 0.33 14.24
N LYS A 5 -9.69 1.21 14.41
CA LYS A 5 -10.96 0.85 15.07
C LYS A 5 -11.73 -0.21 14.29
N THR A 6 -11.82 -0.02 12.97
CA THR A 6 -12.51 -0.97 12.09
C THR A 6 -11.89 -2.37 12.21
N LEU A 7 -10.59 -2.46 12.17
CA LEU A 7 -9.89 -3.74 12.23
C LEU A 7 -10.00 -4.37 13.62
N LYS A 8 -9.88 -3.57 14.69
CA LYS A 8 -10.04 -4.07 16.05
C LYS A 8 -11.44 -4.63 16.28
N ASN A 9 -12.45 -4.01 15.68
CA ASN A 9 -13.83 -4.50 15.77
C ASN A 9 -14.02 -5.86 15.09
N LYS A 10 -13.13 -6.26 14.22
CA LYS A 10 -13.11 -7.58 13.58
C LYS A 10 -12.21 -8.55 14.33
N ASN A 11 -11.75 -8.21 15.51
CA ASN A 11 -10.80 -9.01 16.30
C ASN A 11 -9.45 -9.19 15.62
N ILE A 12 -9.05 -8.24 14.79
CA ILE A 12 -7.73 -8.21 14.19
C ILE A 12 -6.81 -7.43 15.12
N LYS A 13 -5.64 -7.98 15.41
CA LYS A 13 -4.66 -7.30 16.24
C LYS A 13 -3.99 -6.19 15.46
N VAL A 14 -4.04 -4.97 15.99
CA VAL A 14 -3.48 -3.79 15.34
C VAL A 14 -2.56 -3.08 16.33
N ILE A 15 -1.35 -2.76 15.87
CA ILE A 15 -0.40 -1.98 16.63
C ILE A 15 -0.16 -0.68 15.89
N GLU A 16 -0.47 0.45 16.54
CA GLU A 16 -0.20 1.75 15.94
C GLU A 16 1.28 2.07 16.11
N ILE A 17 1.93 2.44 15.02
CA ILE A 17 3.34 2.82 15.00
C ILE A 17 3.48 4.21 14.38
N PRO A 18 3.00 5.25 15.09
CA PRO A 18 3.06 6.60 14.58
C PRO A 18 4.52 6.98 14.30
N LYS A 19 4.74 7.79 13.26
CA LYS A 19 6.06 8.23 12.82
C LYS A 19 6.83 7.21 11.95
N TRP A 20 6.30 6.02 11.72
CA TRP A 20 6.95 5.03 10.85
C TRP A 20 6.63 5.22 9.37
N GLY A 21 5.72 6.13 9.03
CA GLY A 21 5.28 6.31 7.64
C GLY A 21 6.42 6.59 6.68
N SER A 22 7.32 7.53 6.99
CA SER A 22 8.43 7.86 6.09
C SER A 22 9.40 6.68 5.90
N PHE A 23 9.66 5.94 6.97
CA PHE A 23 10.51 4.76 6.89
C PHE A 23 9.88 3.70 5.99
N LEU A 24 8.58 3.46 6.16
CA LEU A 24 7.86 2.46 5.36
C LEU A 24 7.76 2.87 3.89
N ARG A 25 7.54 4.16 3.60
CA ARG A 25 7.55 4.65 2.22
C ARG A 25 8.90 4.38 1.55
N LYS A 26 9.99 4.62 2.27
CA LYS A 26 11.33 4.38 1.75
C LYS A 26 11.57 2.88 1.51
N GLN A 27 11.17 2.05 2.46
CA GLN A 27 11.30 0.59 2.32
C GLN A 27 10.46 0.07 1.14
N TRP A 28 9.26 0.61 0.98
CA TRP A 28 8.41 0.25 -0.14
C TRP A 28 9.10 0.57 -1.47
N GLU A 29 9.65 1.77 -1.58
CA GLU A 29 10.35 2.20 -2.81
C GLU A 29 11.56 1.30 -3.08
N GLU A 30 12.33 0.96 -2.07
CA GLU A 30 13.49 0.08 -2.22
C GLU A 30 13.12 -1.33 -2.65
N ASN A 31 11.93 -1.81 -2.30
CA ASN A 31 11.50 -3.16 -2.64
C ASN A 31 10.75 -3.25 -3.98
N PHE A 32 10.02 -2.20 -4.37
CA PHE A 32 9.17 -2.23 -5.55
C PHE A 32 9.68 -1.36 -6.70
N ALA A 33 10.50 -0.37 -6.43
CA ALA A 33 11.02 0.55 -7.44
C ALA A 33 12.54 0.51 -7.59
N ASN A 34 13.20 -0.49 -7.02
CA ASN A 34 14.65 -0.62 -7.05
C ASN A 34 15.23 -0.88 -8.44
N HIS A 35 14.39 -1.27 -9.39
CA HIS A 35 14.79 -1.49 -10.79
C HIS A 35 14.89 -0.19 -11.58
N LEU A 36 14.44 0.94 -11.04
CA LEU A 36 14.46 2.22 -11.72
C LEU A 36 15.72 3.01 -11.38
N THR A 37 16.24 3.72 -12.39
CA THR A 37 17.34 4.67 -12.18
C THR A 37 16.81 5.94 -11.49
N TYR A 38 17.73 6.79 -11.03
CA TYR A 38 17.35 8.08 -10.45
C TYR A 38 16.51 8.90 -11.45
N ASP A 39 16.94 8.96 -12.72
CA ASP A 39 16.24 9.74 -13.74
C ASP A 39 14.85 9.17 -14.03
N GLU A 40 14.72 7.85 -14.06
CA GLU A 40 13.42 7.21 -14.24
C GLU A 40 12.47 7.51 -13.08
N LYS A 41 12.97 7.45 -11.85
CA LYS A 41 12.17 7.81 -10.67
C LYS A 41 11.72 9.26 -10.73
N LYS A 42 12.62 10.15 -11.13
CA LYS A 42 12.31 11.57 -11.25
C LYS A 42 11.23 11.82 -12.31
N SER A 43 11.27 11.07 -13.42
CA SER A 43 10.31 11.23 -14.52
C SER A 43 8.88 10.88 -14.11
N ILE A 44 8.71 10.06 -13.09
CA ILE A 44 7.39 9.67 -12.56
C ILE A 44 7.15 10.26 -11.16
N PHE A 45 7.91 11.26 -10.78
CA PHE A 45 7.76 12.02 -9.54
C PHE A 45 8.05 11.22 -8.26
N LEU A 46 8.76 10.10 -8.32
CA LEU A 46 9.10 9.34 -7.10
C LEU A 46 10.13 10.05 -6.24
N ASN A 47 10.99 10.87 -6.83
CA ASN A 47 12.00 11.63 -6.09
C ASN A 47 11.52 13.01 -5.66
N ASP A 48 10.25 13.32 -5.90
CA ASP A 48 9.63 14.59 -5.56
C ASP A 48 8.77 14.38 -4.32
N SER A 49 8.92 15.25 -3.32
CA SER A 49 8.12 15.18 -2.11
C SER A 49 6.62 15.36 -2.37
N CYS A 50 6.24 15.89 -3.53
CA CYS A 50 4.85 16.05 -3.94
C CYS A 50 4.32 14.85 -4.73
N GLY A 51 5.17 13.89 -5.08
CA GLY A 51 4.78 12.74 -5.88
C GLY A 51 4.09 11.65 -5.07
N TYR A 52 3.40 10.77 -5.77
CA TYR A 52 2.77 9.59 -5.18
C TYR A 52 3.57 8.35 -5.55
N LEU A 53 3.81 7.47 -4.57
CA LEU A 53 4.51 6.22 -4.84
C LEU A 53 3.76 5.37 -5.87
N TRP A 54 2.42 5.44 -5.88
CA TRP A 54 1.64 4.64 -6.81
C TRP A 54 1.79 5.09 -8.28
N HIS A 55 2.48 6.20 -8.55
CA HIS A 55 2.85 6.55 -9.93
C HIS A 55 3.74 5.47 -10.58
N LEU A 56 4.40 4.66 -9.76
CA LEU A 56 5.13 3.49 -10.27
C LEU A 56 4.22 2.64 -11.17
N PHE A 57 2.97 2.51 -10.80
CA PHE A 57 1.98 1.69 -11.52
C PHE A 57 1.23 2.49 -12.57
N SER A 58 0.84 3.73 -12.25
CA SER A 58 0.08 4.57 -13.20
C SER A 58 0.91 4.89 -14.45
N TYR A 59 2.22 5.01 -14.32
CA TYR A 59 3.13 5.21 -15.46
C TYR A 59 3.68 3.88 -16.01
N LYS A 60 3.14 2.75 -15.56
CA LYS A 60 3.45 1.42 -16.09
C LYS A 60 4.93 1.04 -15.97
N LYS A 61 5.58 1.48 -14.90
CA LYS A 61 6.99 1.16 -14.64
C LYS A 61 7.16 -0.14 -13.87
N ARG A 62 6.05 -0.77 -13.47
CA ARG A 62 6.04 -2.09 -12.85
C ARG A 62 4.71 -2.77 -13.15
N THR A 63 4.76 -4.07 -13.40
CA THR A 63 3.58 -4.88 -13.65
C THR A 63 2.69 -4.93 -12.40
N CYS A 64 1.38 -4.82 -12.61
CA CYS A 64 0.42 -4.89 -11.51
C CYS A 64 -0.94 -5.33 -12.02
N LEU A 65 -1.79 -5.76 -11.08
CA LEU A 65 -3.23 -5.86 -11.31
C LEU A 65 -3.85 -4.53 -10.92
N GLN A 66 -4.96 -4.15 -11.53
CA GLN A 66 -5.65 -2.93 -11.15
C GLN A 66 -7.16 -3.12 -11.18
N GLY A 67 -7.88 -2.21 -10.51
CA GLY A 67 -9.32 -2.27 -10.43
C GLY A 67 -9.82 -3.46 -9.62
N GLU A 68 -10.92 -4.06 -10.09
CA GLU A 68 -11.51 -5.21 -9.40
C GLU A 68 -10.55 -6.39 -9.27
N GLU A 69 -9.67 -6.60 -10.23
CA GLU A 69 -8.69 -7.69 -10.12
C GLU A 69 -7.70 -7.44 -9.00
N ALA A 70 -7.31 -6.19 -8.76
CA ALA A 70 -6.48 -5.84 -7.62
C ALA A 70 -7.21 -6.10 -6.31
N ASN A 71 -8.50 -5.75 -6.24
CA ASN A 71 -9.33 -5.99 -5.06
C ASN A 71 -9.45 -7.48 -4.76
N LYS A 72 -9.70 -8.28 -5.79
CA LYS A 72 -9.80 -9.73 -5.62
C LYS A 72 -8.48 -10.33 -5.15
N ALA A 73 -7.37 -9.88 -5.72
CA ALA A 73 -6.05 -10.36 -5.32
C ALA A 73 -5.77 -10.06 -3.85
N PHE A 74 -6.06 -8.84 -3.40
CA PHE A 74 -5.88 -8.48 -2.01
C PHE A 74 -6.76 -9.33 -1.08
N ASN A 75 -8.03 -9.49 -1.44
CA ASN A 75 -8.95 -10.27 -0.62
C ASN A 75 -8.54 -11.75 -0.54
N ASN A 76 -7.93 -12.29 -1.58
CA ASN A 76 -7.61 -13.69 -1.69
C ASN A 76 -6.21 -14.07 -1.23
N ILE A 77 -5.27 -13.13 -1.18
CA ILE A 77 -3.91 -13.47 -0.77
C ILE A 77 -3.89 -13.82 0.72
N PRO A 78 -3.18 -14.89 1.11
CA PRO A 78 -3.01 -15.19 2.53
C PRO A 78 -2.29 -14.03 3.22
N LYS A 79 -2.91 -13.50 4.29
CA LYS A 79 -2.35 -12.37 5.03
C LYS A 79 -2.07 -12.80 6.46
N VAL A 80 -0.78 -12.87 6.81
CA VAL A 80 -0.37 -13.13 8.18
C VAL A 80 -0.16 -11.83 8.91
N SER A 81 0.77 -11.01 8.43
CA SER A 81 1.06 -9.69 8.99
C SER A 81 1.32 -8.71 7.89
N CYS A 82 0.84 -7.49 8.06
CA CYS A 82 0.98 -6.42 7.08
C CYS A 82 1.40 -5.13 7.76
N TYR A 83 2.09 -4.28 7.01
CA TYR A 83 2.22 -2.88 7.36
C TYR A 83 1.18 -2.09 6.59
N VAL A 84 0.67 -1.03 7.21
CA VAL A 84 -0.23 -0.07 6.59
C VAL A 84 0.38 1.31 6.78
N PHE A 85 0.45 2.09 5.71
CA PHE A 85 0.96 3.46 5.78
C PHE A 85 0.28 4.32 4.74
N TYR A 86 0.54 5.63 4.80
CA TYR A 86 -0.14 6.63 3.98
C TYR A 86 0.86 7.46 3.19
N GLN A 87 0.39 8.07 2.11
CA GLN A 87 1.24 8.89 1.26
C GLN A 87 1.69 10.18 1.95
N ARG A 88 0.80 10.82 2.71
CA ARG A 88 1.02 12.20 3.17
C ARG A 88 1.25 12.35 4.67
N THR A 89 1.07 11.31 5.44
CA THR A 89 1.25 11.38 6.89
C THR A 89 2.24 10.32 7.34
N ASN A 90 2.66 10.40 8.60
CA ASN A 90 3.54 9.41 9.18
C ASN A 90 2.80 8.36 10.00
N ASP A 91 1.47 8.40 9.99
CA ASP A 91 0.68 7.35 10.64
C ASP A 91 0.94 6.01 9.96
N ALA A 92 1.06 4.98 10.77
CA ALA A 92 1.27 3.64 10.25
C ALA A 92 0.77 2.60 11.24
N LEU A 93 0.50 1.40 10.73
CA LEU A 93 0.01 0.29 11.54
C LEU A 93 0.79 -0.97 11.21
N ILE A 94 0.91 -1.84 12.22
CA ILE A 94 1.20 -3.25 12.01
C ILE A 94 -0.13 -3.97 12.24
N VAL A 95 -0.54 -4.78 11.26
CA VAL A 95 -1.77 -5.56 11.34
C VAL A 95 -1.35 -7.02 11.41
N GLU A 96 -1.68 -7.70 12.51
CA GLU A 96 -1.32 -9.10 12.73
C GLU A 96 -2.57 -9.98 12.66
N SER A 97 -2.37 -11.25 12.28
CA SER A 97 -3.48 -12.17 12.07
C SER A 97 -4.50 -11.57 11.11
N ALA A 98 -4.00 -11.13 9.98
CA ALA A 98 -4.73 -10.24 9.07
C ALA A 98 -5.62 -10.98 8.06
N SER A 99 -5.93 -12.26 8.30
CA SER A 99 -6.65 -13.07 7.32
C SER A 99 -8.01 -12.51 6.91
N SER A 100 -8.70 -11.80 7.82
CA SER A 100 -10.00 -11.20 7.52
C SER A 100 -9.93 -9.74 7.07
N PHE A 101 -8.72 -9.19 6.93
CA PHE A 101 -8.53 -7.84 6.40
C PHE A 101 -8.91 -7.85 4.92
N SER A 102 -9.85 -7.02 4.55
CA SER A 102 -10.40 -7.01 3.18
C SER A 102 -10.52 -5.59 2.65
N VAL A 103 -10.79 -5.48 1.35
CA VAL A 103 -10.98 -4.20 0.68
C VAL A 103 -12.10 -3.39 1.33
N ASP A 104 -13.16 -4.06 1.80
CA ASP A 104 -14.28 -3.36 2.42
C ASP A 104 -13.87 -2.55 3.66
N ASP A 105 -12.82 -2.98 4.34
CA ASP A 105 -12.32 -2.26 5.51
C ASP A 105 -11.70 -0.91 5.14
N LEU A 106 -11.42 -0.69 3.86
CA LEU A 106 -10.74 0.50 3.36
C LEU A 106 -11.67 1.53 2.73
N ASN A 107 -12.99 1.37 2.88
CA ASN A 107 -13.97 2.22 2.20
C ASN A 107 -13.77 3.71 2.44
N GLU A 108 -13.32 4.09 3.63
CA GLU A 108 -13.13 5.50 3.99
C GLU A 108 -11.67 5.96 3.83
N GLU A 109 -10.82 5.12 3.24
CA GLU A 109 -9.39 5.40 3.12
C GLU A 109 -9.02 5.77 1.69
N SER A 110 -7.97 6.56 1.52
CA SER A 110 -7.37 6.84 0.21
C SER A 110 -5.89 7.12 0.36
N ASP A 111 -5.16 6.93 -0.74
CA ASP A 111 -3.70 7.04 -0.78
C ASP A 111 -3.05 6.24 0.34
N ILE A 112 -3.59 5.03 0.54
CA ILE A 112 -3.17 4.09 1.57
C ILE A 112 -2.45 2.92 0.92
N TYR A 113 -1.39 2.48 1.58
CA TYR A 113 -0.53 1.39 1.12
C TYR A 113 -0.58 0.27 2.15
N ILE A 114 -0.89 -0.92 1.68
CA ILE A 114 -0.80 -2.13 2.49
C ILE A 114 0.30 -2.98 1.87
N VAL A 115 1.21 -3.47 2.71
CA VAL A 115 2.32 -4.27 2.23
C VAL A 115 2.53 -5.45 3.18
N ASP A 116 2.81 -6.61 2.60
CA ASP A 116 3.22 -7.78 3.37
C ASP A 116 4.43 -7.42 4.23
N LYS A 117 4.49 -7.97 5.43
CA LYS A 117 5.57 -7.64 6.37
C LYS A 117 6.96 -7.96 5.81
N GLU A 118 7.06 -8.88 4.86
CA GLU A 118 8.31 -9.19 4.15
C GLU A 118 8.39 -8.54 2.78
N PHE A 119 7.44 -7.64 2.46
CA PHE A 119 7.38 -6.91 1.18
C PHE A 119 7.24 -7.82 -0.03
N ASN A 120 6.57 -8.96 0.13
CA ASN A 120 6.33 -9.87 -0.98
C ASN A 120 5.22 -9.40 -1.93
N TRP A 121 4.30 -8.59 -1.42
CA TRP A 121 3.23 -8.02 -2.23
C TRP A 121 2.79 -6.69 -1.63
N THR A 122 2.10 -5.88 -2.44
CA THR A 122 1.53 -4.62 -2.00
C THR A 122 0.18 -4.37 -2.65
N TYR A 123 -0.71 -3.72 -1.91
CA TYR A 123 -2.00 -3.24 -2.39
C TYR A 123 -2.12 -1.76 -2.07
N ILE A 124 -2.63 -0.99 -3.03
CA ILE A 124 -2.73 0.47 -2.88
C ILE A 124 -4.12 0.90 -3.31
N LYS A 125 -4.78 1.68 -2.44
CA LYS A 125 -6.00 2.36 -2.79
C LYS A 125 -5.69 3.85 -2.97
N THR A 126 -5.97 4.38 -4.16
CA THR A 126 -5.65 5.76 -4.51
C THR A 126 -6.86 6.66 -4.34
N HIS A 127 -6.64 7.97 -4.31
CA HIS A 127 -7.75 8.93 -4.34
C HIS A 127 -8.38 9.05 -5.73
N GLU A 128 -7.78 8.40 -6.73
CA GLU A 128 -8.27 8.37 -8.12
C GLU A 128 -8.90 7.01 -8.45
N GLU A 129 -9.40 6.30 -7.44
CA GLU A 129 -10.00 4.98 -7.60
C GLU A 129 -11.08 5.00 -8.68
N GLY A 130 -11.06 3.96 -9.53
CA GLY A 130 -11.97 3.88 -10.67
C GLY A 130 -11.38 4.51 -11.93
N TYR A 131 -10.33 5.31 -11.79
CA TYR A 131 -9.62 5.95 -12.90
C TYR A 131 -8.16 5.52 -12.90
N LEU A 132 -7.48 5.66 -11.75
CA LEU A 132 -6.10 5.20 -11.54
C LEU A 132 -6.06 4.38 -10.25
N GLY A 133 -6.10 3.06 -10.40
CA GLY A 133 -6.09 2.13 -9.29
C GLY A 133 -7.48 1.61 -8.94
N PRO A 134 -7.62 0.82 -7.86
CA PRO A 134 -6.52 0.36 -6.99
C PRO A 134 -5.52 -0.52 -7.71
N TYR A 135 -4.36 -0.75 -7.07
CA TYR A 135 -3.28 -1.55 -7.64
C TYR A 135 -2.87 -2.67 -6.69
N PHE A 136 -2.49 -3.81 -7.26
CA PHE A 136 -1.89 -4.92 -6.52
C PHE A 136 -0.70 -5.44 -7.30
N SER A 137 0.42 -5.66 -6.62
CA SER A 137 1.63 -6.14 -7.28
C SER A 137 2.39 -7.11 -6.38
N MET A 138 2.94 -8.17 -6.98
CA MET A 138 3.86 -9.07 -6.32
C MET A 138 5.27 -8.55 -6.54
N ARG A 139 6.16 -8.70 -5.54
CA ARG A 139 7.54 -8.27 -5.70
C ARG A 139 8.30 -9.12 -6.70
N HIS A 140 7.97 -10.39 -6.76
CA HIS A 140 8.64 -11.35 -7.64
C HIS A 140 7.70 -11.95 -8.67
#